data_f86f3895ae1832537f573b100e4b8eb2
#
_entry.id   f86f3895ae1832537f573b100e4b8eb2
#
_cell.length_a   1.000
_cell.length_b   1.000
_cell.length_c   1.000
_cell.angle_alpha   90.00
_cell.angle_beta   90.00
_cell.angle_gamma   90.00
#
_symmetry.space_group_name_H-M   'P 1'
#
loop_
_entity.id
_entity.type
_entity.pdbx_description
1 polymer ?
#
loop_
_entity_poly.entity_id
_entity_poly.type
_entity_poly.pdbx_seq_one_letter_code
_entity_poly.pdbx_strand_id
1 'polypeptide(L)'
;MLSKVHSLGLAGIAGYGVETECYIGTGLPAFELVGLPDASVKEARERVRAAVKNCGFRFPVSRIIVNLAPAGTKKSGTLYDLPILLGILCASEQVRLPKEKSAFLGELSLQGGLRSVPGVLPMALAARALGYQAIYVPAANAREATLAEGLTVYGVEDVPQLVRHLTGEAPMEPAPVWQPEPQPHALLDFKDVKGQENAKRALEIAAAGGHNILLVGPPGSGKSMLSKRLPSILPDMTRQEQLEVTQIYSVLGLLPAEHPLIESRPFRAPHHTVSAAALAGGGTYVRPGEISLAHKGVLFLDELPEFRRDAVEAMRQPLEDGQVTISRVQGSQTFPSQFMLVCAMNPCPCGWYGDPSGRCTCSQAAVDRYLGRISGPMLDRIDMIVEVSSVKFEELRTRSEAEPSSAVKSRVDAARAVQTARYAGSPTRCNAYMQPAQLRRFCQLDEDSTVLMKQAFDALGMTARSYDRVLKVARTIAGLAGSESIRPEHIAEAVQYRSFQLGGENARCPKAPRQYHV
;
A
#
# COMPACT_ATOMS: atom_id res chain seq x y z
N MET A 1 7.31 -39.72 24.09
CA MET A 1 6.76 -38.55 24.78
C MET A 1 6.23 -37.59 23.76
N LEU A 2 5.16 -36.85 24.07
CA LEU A 2 4.51 -35.90 23.17
C LEU A 2 4.49 -34.52 23.81
N SER A 3 4.83 -33.50 23.05
CA SER A 3 4.67 -32.09 23.46
C SER A 3 3.93 -31.31 22.39
N LYS A 4 3.32 -30.18 22.80
CA LYS A 4 2.66 -29.22 21.90
C LYS A 4 3.17 -27.82 22.20
N VAL A 5 3.59 -27.11 21.17
CA VAL A 5 4.02 -25.71 21.23
C VAL A 5 3.20 -24.91 20.23
N HIS A 6 2.62 -23.83 20.67
CA HIS A 6 1.86 -22.96 19.77
C HIS A 6 2.77 -21.99 19.03
N SER A 7 2.49 -21.81 17.77
CA SER A 7 3.14 -20.87 16.87
C SER A 7 2.11 -20.21 15.97
N LEU A 8 2.57 -19.41 15.03
CA LEU A 8 1.74 -18.70 14.07
C LEU A 8 2.37 -18.80 12.68
N GLY A 9 1.57 -18.65 11.65
CA GLY A 9 2.01 -18.61 10.27
C GLY A 9 1.34 -17.48 9.51
N LEU A 10 1.74 -17.27 8.25
CA LEU A 10 1.21 -16.25 7.37
C LEU A 10 0.54 -16.88 6.14
N ALA A 11 -0.65 -16.38 5.81
CA ALA A 11 -1.34 -16.61 4.56
C ALA A 11 -1.67 -15.25 3.91
N GLY A 12 -0.87 -14.82 2.93
CA GLY A 12 -0.92 -13.44 2.44
C GLY A 12 -0.49 -12.45 3.51
N ILE A 13 -1.40 -11.58 3.93
CA ILE A 13 -1.19 -10.64 5.05
C ILE A 13 -1.92 -11.07 6.34
N ALA A 14 -2.56 -12.22 6.35
CA ALA A 14 -3.29 -12.72 7.51
C ALA A 14 -2.44 -13.72 8.29
N GLY A 15 -2.36 -13.52 9.60
CA GLY A 15 -1.79 -14.51 10.51
C GLY A 15 -2.78 -15.65 10.80
N TYR A 16 -2.27 -16.87 11.02
CA TYR A 16 -3.07 -18.02 11.46
C TYR A 16 -2.32 -18.84 12.50
N GLY A 17 -3.06 -19.57 13.34
CA GLY A 17 -2.47 -20.42 14.37
C GLY A 17 -1.81 -21.67 13.80
N VAL A 18 -0.64 -22.03 14.34
CA VAL A 18 0.08 -23.27 14.02
C VAL A 18 0.38 -23.99 15.33
N GLU A 19 0.04 -25.29 15.40
CA GLU A 19 0.49 -26.16 16.48
C GLU A 19 1.71 -26.97 16.04
N THR A 20 2.79 -26.86 16.80
CA THR A 20 3.99 -27.67 16.62
C THR A 20 3.92 -28.85 17.59
N GLU A 21 3.57 -30.03 17.09
CA GLU A 21 3.49 -31.27 17.87
C GLU A 21 4.81 -32.03 17.71
N CYS A 22 5.51 -32.27 18.81
CA CYS A 22 6.77 -33.03 18.79
C CYS A 22 6.59 -34.36 19.52
N TYR A 23 6.87 -35.45 18.79
CA TYR A 23 6.86 -36.81 19.32
C TYR A 23 8.27 -37.40 19.31
N ILE A 24 8.72 -37.90 20.48
CA ILE A 24 9.97 -38.62 20.64
C ILE A 24 9.62 -40.07 20.97
N GLY A 25 9.93 -40.97 20.05
CA GLY A 25 9.65 -42.39 20.15
C GLY A 25 10.91 -43.26 20.13
N THR A 26 10.72 -44.55 20.35
CA THR A 26 11.76 -45.59 20.22
C THR A 26 12.03 -45.89 18.75
N GLY A 27 13.25 -46.29 18.41
CA GLY A 27 13.65 -46.67 17.06
C GLY A 27 14.98 -46.08 16.62
N LEU A 28 15.32 -46.30 15.36
CA LEU A 28 16.54 -45.71 14.77
C LEU A 28 16.46 -44.18 14.81
N PRO A 29 17.57 -43.50 15.16
CA PRO A 29 17.59 -42.03 15.21
C PRO A 29 17.19 -41.43 13.85
N ALA A 30 16.12 -40.65 13.86
CA ALA A 30 15.63 -39.94 12.70
C ALA A 30 15.01 -38.59 13.15
N PHE A 31 15.06 -37.56 12.31
CA PHE A 31 14.39 -36.28 12.56
C PHE A 31 13.54 -35.92 11.34
N GLU A 32 12.24 -36.05 11.48
CA GLU A 32 11.25 -35.85 10.41
C GLU A 32 10.37 -34.64 10.70
N LEU A 33 10.14 -33.83 9.68
CA LEU A 33 9.19 -32.69 9.73
C LEU A 33 8.03 -32.99 8.77
N VAL A 34 6.80 -32.95 9.29
CA VAL A 34 5.56 -33.21 8.54
C VAL A 34 4.60 -32.01 8.68
N GLY A 35 3.53 -31.95 7.89
CA GLY A 35 2.58 -30.83 7.89
C GLY A 35 2.81 -29.83 6.76
N LEU A 36 3.22 -30.31 5.58
CA LEU A 36 3.51 -29.50 4.37
C LEU A 36 4.60 -28.44 4.57
N PRO A 37 5.78 -28.79 5.15
CA PRO A 37 6.89 -27.86 5.27
C PRO A 37 7.50 -27.55 3.89
N ASP A 38 7.86 -26.30 3.63
CA ASP A 38 8.67 -25.93 2.47
C ASP A 38 10.16 -26.31 2.66
N ALA A 39 11.01 -25.95 1.71
CA ALA A 39 12.45 -26.24 1.79
C ALA A 39 13.09 -25.55 3.00
N SER A 40 12.75 -24.29 3.28
CA SER A 40 13.31 -23.52 4.40
C SER A 40 12.96 -24.12 5.76
N VAL A 41 11.70 -24.60 5.90
CA VAL A 41 11.24 -25.30 7.11
C VAL A 41 11.93 -26.68 7.25
N LYS A 42 12.18 -27.38 6.13
CA LYS A 42 12.92 -28.66 6.18
C LYS A 42 14.37 -28.50 6.64
N GLU A 43 15.02 -27.38 6.28
CA GLU A 43 16.37 -27.03 6.73
C GLU A 43 16.43 -26.69 8.23
N ALA A 44 15.31 -26.38 8.88
CA ALA A 44 15.23 -26.14 10.31
C ALA A 44 15.84 -27.31 11.13
N ARG A 45 15.80 -28.56 10.59
CA ARG A 45 16.38 -29.72 11.27
C ARG A 45 17.85 -29.52 11.66
N GLU A 46 18.64 -28.99 10.74
CA GLU A 46 20.06 -28.79 10.97
C GLU A 46 20.32 -27.59 11.90
N ARG A 47 19.56 -26.49 11.71
CA ARG A 47 19.67 -25.31 12.59
C ARG A 47 19.28 -25.64 14.03
N VAL A 48 18.14 -26.30 14.22
CA VAL A 48 17.64 -26.72 15.54
C VAL A 48 18.59 -27.69 16.22
N ARG A 49 19.08 -28.70 15.48
CA ARG A 49 20.04 -29.69 16.03
C ARG A 49 21.33 -29.04 16.51
N ALA A 50 21.87 -28.11 15.74
CA ALA A 50 23.06 -27.35 16.10
C ALA A 50 22.81 -26.45 17.32
N ALA A 51 21.71 -25.66 17.29
CA ALA A 51 21.34 -24.74 18.37
C ALA A 51 21.13 -25.48 19.70
N VAL A 52 20.39 -26.61 19.71
CA VAL A 52 20.19 -27.41 20.95
C VAL A 52 21.53 -27.80 21.57
N LYS A 53 22.49 -28.30 20.76
CA LYS A 53 23.81 -28.72 21.27
C LYS A 53 24.66 -27.54 21.73
N ASN A 54 24.69 -26.46 20.93
CA ASN A 54 25.53 -25.30 21.23
C ASN A 54 25.03 -24.49 22.44
N CYS A 55 23.71 -24.57 22.73
CA CYS A 55 23.13 -23.99 23.95
C CYS A 55 23.29 -24.90 25.19
N GLY A 56 23.98 -26.04 25.09
CA GLY A 56 24.24 -26.94 26.23
C GLY A 56 23.10 -27.92 26.55
N PHE A 57 22.08 -28.01 25.68
CA PHE A 57 20.97 -28.94 25.87
C PHE A 57 21.26 -30.30 25.22
N ARG A 58 20.60 -31.34 25.72
CA ARG A 58 20.73 -32.70 25.20
C ARG A 58 19.80 -32.88 24.00
N PHE A 59 20.37 -33.15 22.81
CA PHE A 59 19.57 -33.54 21.64
C PHE A 59 19.26 -35.05 21.72
N PRO A 60 17.97 -35.50 21.70
CA PRO A 60 17.61 -36.89 21.84
C PRO A 60 18.16 -37.77 20.70
N VAL A 61 18.78 -38.89 21.05
CA VAL A 61 19.25 -39.91 20.10
C VAL A 61 18.13 -40.94 19.91
N SER A 62 17.03 -40.51 19.27
CA SER A 62 15.79 -41.26 19.14
C SER A 62 15.08 -40.86 17.85
N ARG A 63 13.97 -41.51 17.51
CA ARG A 63 13.12 -41.05 16.41
C ARG A 63 12.30 -39.84 16.84
N ILE A 64 12.54 -38.69 16.20
CA ILE A 64 11.85 -37.44 16.43
C ILE A 64 10.96 -37.14 15.25
N ILE A 65 9.67 -36.94 15.49
CA ILE A 65 8.70 -36.52 14.48
C ILE A 65 8.09 -35.19 14.96
N VAL A 66 8.19 -34.15 14.13
CA VAL A 66 7.55 -32.86 14.38
C VAL A 66 6.49 -32.62 13.33
N ASN A 67 5.25 -32.46 13.77
CA ASN A 67 4.10 -32.13 12.93
C ASN A 67 3.72 -30.67 13.10
N LEU A 68 3.61 -29.94 11.99
CA LEU A 68 3.14 -28.56 11.94
C LEU A 68 1.67 -28.54 11.50
N ALA A 69 0.75 -28.51 12.45
CA ALA A 69 -0.70 -28.48 12.18
C ALA A 69 -1.20 -27.03 11.94
N PRO A 70 -2.23 -26.80 11.09
CA PRO A 70 -3.00 -27.78 10.32
C PRO A 70 -2.28 -28.28 9.06
N ALA A 71 -2.43 -29.53 8.72
CA ALA A 71 -1.76 -30.14 7.56
C ALA A 71 -2.23 -29.60 6.19
N GLY A 72 -3.41 -28.97 6.12
CA GLY A 72 -3.95 -28.41 4.88
C GLY A 72 -3.31 -27.10 4.41
N THR A 73 -2.50 -26.46 5.26
CA THR A 73 -1.84 -25.17 4.95
C THR A 73 -0.34 -25.37 4.83
N LYS A 74 0.25 -24.88 3.73
CA LYS A 74 1.71 -24.91 3.53
C LYS A 74 2.40 -24.00 4.52
N LYS A 75 3.42 -24.49 5.22
CA LYS A 75 4.28 -23.73 6.13
C LYS A 75 5.53 -23.29 5.38
N SER A 76 5.82 -21.99 5.44
CA SER A 76 6.96 -21.40 4.74
C SER A 76 7.74 -20.48 5.66
N GLY A 77 9.04 -20.36 5.39
CA GLY A 77 9.94 -19.50 6.13
C GLY A 77 10.59 -20.17 7.33
N THR A 78 11.47 -19.43 7.98
CA THR A 78 12.35 -19.92 9.07
C THR A 78 11.77 -19.70 10.47
N LEU A 79 10.60 -19.07 10.57
CA LEU A 79 9.98 -18.65 11.84
C LEU A 79 9.60 -19.80 12.78
N TYR A 80 9.58 -21.04 12.26
CA TYR A 80 9.23 -22.25 13.02
C TYR A 80 10.42 -22.90 13.75
N ASP A 81 11.64 -22.40 13.56
CA ASP A 81 12.82 -22.98 14.20
C ASP A 81 12.70 -22.99 15.73
N LEU A 82 12.28 -21.87 16.33
CA LEU A 82 12.11 -21.75 17.78
C LEU A 82 11.02 -22.70 18.33
N PRO A 83 9.77 -22.73 17.79
CA PRO A 83 8.76 -23.66 18.29
C PRO A 83 9.14 -25.14 18.07
N ILE A 84 9.88 -25.48 17.01
CA ILE A 84 10.41 -26.84 16.82
C ILE A 84 11.43 -27.18 17.91
N LEU A 85 12.37 -26.28 18.19
CA LEU A 85 13.36 -26.46 19.26
C LEU A 85 12.68 -26.66 20.62
N LEU A 86 11.75 -25.78 20.97
CA LEU A 86 10.99 -25.88 22.23
C LEU A 86 10.18 -27.17 22.30
N GLY A 87 9.58 -27.60 21.18
CA GLY A 87 8.89 -28.89 21.10
C GLY A 87 9.80 -30.06 21.47
N ILE A 88 11.03 -30.07 20.98
CA ILE A 88 12.02 -31.11 21.31
C ILE A 88 12.43 -31.04 22.78
N LEU A 89 12.73 -29.85 23.32
CA LEU A 89 13.13 -29.67 24.71
C LEU A 89 11.99 -30.05 25.69
N CYS A 90 10.76 -29.71 25.35
CA CYS A 90 9.59 -30.11 26.15
C CYS A 90 9.31 -31.62 26.08
N ALA A 91 9.38 -32.21 24.89
CA ALA A 91 9.16 -33.65 24.72
C ALA A 91 10.27 -34.50 25.38
N SER A 92 11.46 -33.93 25.58
CA SER A 92 12.58 -34.55 26.32
C SER A 92 12.65 -34.13 27.81
N GLU A 93 11.62 -33.46 28.31
CA GLU A 93 11.46 -33.02 29.71
C GLU A 93 12.57 -32.06 30.21
N GLN A 94 13.27 -31.38 29.31
CA GLN A 94 14.31 -30.42 29.66
C GLN A 94 13.74 -29.03 29.98
N VAL A 95 12.58 -28.67 29.41
CA VAL A 95 11.91 -27.38 29.60
C VAL A 95 10.39 -27.62 29.74
N ARG A 96 9.71 -26.75 30.49
CA ARG A 96 8.26 -26.70 30.59
C ARG A 96 7.75 -25.37 30.05
N LEU A 97 6.67 -25.41 29.29
CA LEU A 97 6.00 -24.19 28.80
C LEU A 97 5.19 -23.50 29.90
N PRO A 98 4.95 -22.19 29.77
CA PRO A 98 4.06 -21.46 30.67
C PRO A 98 2.64 -22.08 30.64
N LYS A 99 1.91 -21.92 31.73
CA LYS A 99 0.50 -22.35 31.82
C LYS A 99 -0.44 -21.49 30.96
N GLU A 100 -0.08 -20.23 30.78
CA GLU A 100 -0.78 -19.29 29.94
C GLU A 100 -0.62 -19.63 28.45
N LYS A 101 -1.66 -19.39 27.67
CA LYS A 101 -1.67 -19.66 26.24
C LYS A 101 -0.70 -18.71 25.53
N SER A 102 0.49 -19.20 25.20
CA SER A 102 1.60 -18.42 24.60
C SER A 102 1.97 -18.94 23.23
N ALA A 103 2.39 -18.06 22.33
CA ALA A 103 2.91 -18.38 21.01
C ALA A 103 4.39 -18.05 20.89
N PHE A 104 5.13 -18.86 20.11
CA PHE A 104 6.59 -18.74 19.94
C PHE A 104 6.93 -18.64 18.46
N LEU A 105 7.79 -17.68 18.10
CA LEU A 105 8.24 -17.41 16.74
C LEU A 105 9.73 -17.06 16.74
N GLY A 106 10.46 -17.49 15.73
CA GLY A 106 11.84 -17.03 15.54
C GLY A 106 12.68 -17.98 14.68
N GLU A 107 13.56 -17.39 13.90
CA GLU A 107 14.62 -18.10 13.19
C GLU A 107 15.81 -18.29 14.14
N LEU A 108 16.43 -19.45 14.13
CA LEU A 108 17.59 -19.77 14.94
C LEU A 108 18.90 -19.63 14.15
N SER A 109 19.87 -18.98 14.75
CA SER A 109 21.27 -19.16 14.38
C SER A 109 21.80 -20.51 14.89
N LEU A 110 22.88 -21.01 14.33
CA LEU A 110 23.51 -22.27 14.79
C LEU A 110 23.98 -22.21 16.25
N GLN A 111 24.18 -21.01 16.79
CA GLN A 111 24.60 -20.76 18.17
C GLN A 111 23.41 -20.55 19.13
N GLY A 112 22.17 -20.58 18.63
CA GLY A 112 20.95 -20.42 19.43
C GLY A 112 20.46 -18.99 19.59
N GLY A 113 21.08 -18.01 18.96
CA GLY A 113 20.56 -16.64 18.88
C GLY A 113 19.34 -16.55 17.97
N LEU A 114 18.38 -15.69 18.30
CA LEU A 114 17.18 -15.47 17.48
C LEU A 114 17.41 -14.33 16.48
N ARG A 115 17.05 -14.61 15.22
CA ARG A 115 17.06 -13.64 14.12
C ARG A 115 15.67 -13.14 13.82
N SER A 116 15.57 -11.88 13.35
CA SER A 116 14.31 -11.29 12.96
C SER A 116 13.62 -12.09 11.86
N VAL A 117 12.28 -12.11 11.91
CA VAL A 117 11.43 -12.75 10.92
C VAL A 117 10.41 -11.74 10.37
N PRO A 118 10.03 -11.83 9.10
CA PRO A 118 9.03 -10.94 8.52
C PRO A 118 7.61 -11.31 8.98
N GLY A 119 6.70 -10.32 9.00
CA GLY A 119 5.28 -10.55 9.24
C GLY A 119 4.89 -10.76 10.69
N VAL A 120 5.66 -10.24 11.63
CA VAL A 120 5.36 -10.41 13.07
C VAL A 120 4.09 -9.66 13.46
N LEU A 121 3.82 -8.47 12.93
CA LEU A 121 2.60 -7.72 13.25
C LEU A 121 1.31 -8.49 12.89
N PRO A 122 1.09 -8.97 11.66
CA PRO A 122 -0.12 -9.76 11.36
C PRO A 122 -0.23 -11.04 12.18
N MET A 123 0.90 -11.68 12.53
CA MET A 123 0.92 -12.83 13.42
C MET A 123 0.54 -12.46 14.86
N ALA A 124 1.04 -11.35 15.40
CA ALA A 124 0.68 -10.85 16.73
C ALA A 124 -0.81 -10.46 16.82
N LEU A 125 -1.34 -9.80 15.78
CA LEU A 125 -2.77 -9.50 15.69
C LEU A 125 -3.63 -10.78 15.66
N ALA A 126 -3.19 -11.81 14.93
CA ALA A 126 -3.86 -13.10 14.92
C ALA A 126 -3.75 -13.82 16.27
N ALA A 127 -2.61 -13.77 16.95
CA ALA A 127 -2.44 -14.31 18.30
C ALA A 127 -3.46 -13.72 19.27
N ARG A 128 -3.58 -12.39 19.27
CA ARG A 128 -4.59 -11.69 20.08
C ARG A 128 -6.01 -12.17 19.76
N ALA A 129 -6.36 -12.25 18.48
CA ALA A 129 -7.70 -12.68 18.04
C ALA A 129 -8.01 -14.14 18.43
N LEU A 130 -6.98 -15.00 18.48
CA LEU A 130 -7.06 -16.41 18.91
C LEU A 130 -6.99 -16.58 20.44
N GLY A 131 -6.96 -15.49 21.21
CA GLY A 131 -6.97 -15.50 22.67
C GLY A 131 -5.65 -15.92 23.32
N TYR A 132 -4.51 -15.72 22.63
CA TYR A 132 -3.20 -15.84 23.27
C TYR A 132 -2.97 -14.69 24.22
N GLN A 133 -2.33 -14.96 25.36
CA GLN A 133 -1.99 -13.98 26.39
C GLN A 133 -0.59 -13.40 26.19
N ALA A 134 0.34 -14.24 25.70
CA ALA A 134 1.71 -13.84 25.45
C ALA A 134 2.23 -14.32 24.09
N ILE A 135 3.20 -13.58 23.56
CA ILE A 135 3.95 -13.96 22.36
C ILE A 135 5.44 -13.75 22.59
N TYR A 136 6.24 -14.75 22.23
CA TYR A 136 7.69 -14.72 22.28
C TYR A 136 8.22 -14.58 20.85
N VAL A 137 8.91 -13.48 20.59
CA VAL A 137 9.43 -13.12 19.26
C VAL A 137 10.90 -12.72 19.36
N PRO A 138 11.67 -12.74 18.26
CA PRO A 138 13.03 -12.18 18.28
C PRO A 138 13.04 -10.75 18.82
N ALA A 139 14.04 -10.37 19.61
CA ALA A 139 14.16 -9.05 20.23
C ALA A 139 14.04 -7.91 19.21
N ALA A 140 14.58 -8.10 18.00
CA ALA A 140 14.47 -7.14 16.90
C ALA A 140 13.03 -6.92 16.40
N ASN A 141 12.11 -7.87 16.63
CA ASN A 141 10.69 -7.77 16.24
C ASN A 141 9.78 -7.36 17.42
N ALA A 142 10.31 -7.24 18.64
CA ALA A 142 9.48 -7.01 19.81
C ALA A 142 8.67 -5.71 19.70
N ARG A 143 9.28 -4.61 19.26
CA ARG A 143 8.58 -3.32 19.07
C ARG A 143 7.41 -3.43 18.06
N GLU A 144 7.62 -4.14 16.96
CA GLU A 144 6.57 -4.41 15.97
C GLU A 144 5.42 -5.21 16.57
N ALA A 145 5.71 -6.26 17.34
CA ALA A 145 4.71 -7.10 17.97
C ALA A 145 3.85 -6.34 19.00
N THR A 146 4.41 -5.33 19.69
CA THR A 146 3.68 -4.51 20.68
C THR A 146 2.59 -3.63 20.06
N LEU A 147 2.58 -3.43 18.73
CA LEU A 147 1.47 -2.76 18.02
C LEU A 147 0.15 -3.56 18.11
N ALA A 148 0.20 -4.85 18.44
CA ALA A 148 -0.97 -5.68 18.74
C ALA A 148 -1.40 -5.48 20.20
N GLU A 149 -2.00 -4.34 20.50
CA GLU A 149 -2.43 -3.94 21.85
C GLU A 149 -3.21 -5.03 22.59
N GLY A 150 -2.93 -5.24 23.87
CA GLY A 150 -3.56 -6.28 24.71
C GLY A 150 -2.88 -7.66 24.64
N LEU A 151 -1.73 -7.79 24.00
CA LEU A 151 -0.90 -8.99 23.98
C LEU A 151 0.40 -8.70 24.72
N THR A 152 0.81 -9.58 25.66
CA THR A 152 2.10 -9.48 26.34
C THR A 152 3.19 -9.95 25.36
N VAL A 153 4.18 -9.12 25.10
CA VAL A 153 5.26 -9.40 24.15
C VAL A 153 6.58 -9.59 24.89
N TYR A 154 7.27 -10.70 24.62
CA TYR A 154 8.62 -10.94 25.10
C TYR A 154 9.60 -10.95 23.92
N GLY A 155 10.58 -10.05 23.96
CA GLY A 155 11.68 -9.98 23.00
C GLY A 155 12.81 -10.92 23.40
N VAL A 156 13.03 -11.97 22.63
CA VAL A 156 14.02 -13.03 22.93
C VAL A 156 15.27 -12.80 22.10
N GLU A 157 16.43 -12.76 22.76
CA GLU A 157 17.75 -12.64 22.10
C GLU A 157 18.30 -14.02 21.72
N ASP A 158 18.22 -14.98 22.65
CA ASP A 158 18.73 -16.32 22.45
C ASP A 158 17.93 -17.40 23.24
N VAL A 159 18.16 -18.66 22.91
CA VAL A 159 17.52 -19.81 23.53
C VAL A 159 17.87 -19.94 25.04
N PRO A 160 19.12 -19.74 25.49
CA PRO A 160 19.44 -19.77 26.92
C PRO A 160 18.66 -18.74 27.74
N GLN A 161 18.52 -17.50 27.26
CA GLN A 161 17.70 -16.46 27.89
C GLN A 161 16.25 -16.91 28.06
N LEU A 162 15.65 -17.40 26.94
CA LEU A 162 14.28 -17.87 26.97
C LEU A 162 14.07 -19.03 27.95
N VAL A 163 14.99 -20.02 27.96
CA VAL A 163 14.87 -21.17 28.86
C VAL A 163 14.98 -20.75 30.32
N ARG A 164 15.90 -19.85 30.68
CA ARG A 164 16.00 -19.31 32.05
C ARG A 164 14.72 -18.58 32.47
N HIS A 165 14.08 -17.87 31.55
CA HIS A 165 12.77 -17.26 31.81
C HIS A 165 11.69 -18.33 32.05
N LEU A 166 11.59 -19.35 31.17
CA LEU A 166 10.58 -20.39 31.28
C LEU A 166 10.74 -21.29 32.51
N THR A 167 11.97 -21.45 33.00
CA THR A 167 12.27 -22.19 34.25
C THR A 167 12.11 -21.33 35.51
N GLY A 168 11.91 -20.00 35.36
CA GLY A 168 11.81 -19.06 36.48
C GLY A 168 13.15 -18.67 37.09
N GLU A 169 14.26 -19.08 36.52
CA GLU A 169 15.63 -18.75 37.01
C GLU A 169 15.97 -17.27 36.79
N ALA A 170 15.60 -16.71 35.61
CA ALA A 170 15.78 -15.31 35.28
C ALA A 170 14.57 -14.81 34.47
N PRO A 171 13.53 -14.30 35.12
CA PRO A 171 12.35 -13.78 34.42
C PRO A 171 12.69 -12.61 33.48
N MET A 172 12.16 -12.65 32.26
CA MET A 172 12.25 -11.54 31.29
C MET A 172 11.16 -10.52 31.58
N GLU A 173 11.45 -9.26 31.37
CA GLU A 173 10.44 -8.21 31.39
C GLU A 173 9.71 -8.16 30.04
N PRO A 174 8.40 -7.93 30.03
CA PRO A 174 7.66 -7.68 28.81
C PRO A 174 8.21 -6.46 28.06
N ALA A 175 8.25 -6.54 26.75
CA ALA A 175 8.62 -5.39 25.93
C ALA A 175 7.66 -4.22 26.16
N PRO A 176 8.15 -3.00 26.36
CA PRO A 176 7.30 -1.82 26.51
C PRO A 176 6.51 -1.59 25.23
N VAL A 177 5.24 -1.19 25.39
CA VAL A 177 4.39 -0.84 24.26
C VAL A 177 5.06 0.32 23.50
N TRP A 178 5.32 0.10 22.22
CA TRP A 178 5.91 1.13 21.38
C TRP A 178 4.95 2.32 21.26
N GLN A 179 5.47 3.51 21.44
CA GLN A 179 4.75 4.77 21.27
C GLN A 179 5.43 5.59 20.17
N PRO A 180 4.63 6.25 19.30
CA PRO A 180 5.18 7.11 18.27
C PRO A 180 5.94 8.28 18.91
N GLU A 181 7.19 8.45 18.53
CA GLU A 181 7.94 9.66 18.84
C GLU A 181 7.61 10.72 17.80
N PRO A 182 7.33 11.98 18.19
CA PRO A 182 7.10 13.06 17.25
C PRO A 182 8.34 13.25 16.38
N GLN A 183 8.34 12.66 15.19
CA GLN A 183 9.37 12.96 14.19
C GLN A 183 8.85 14.05 13.26
N PRO A 184 9.64 15.10 13.01
CA PRO A 184 9.32 16.04 11.94
C PRO A 184 9.46 15.28 10.62
N HIS A 185 8.35 14.71 10.12
CA HIS A 185 8.31 14.24 8.74
C HIS A 185 8.48 15.47 7.86
N ALA A 186 9.67 15.66 7.32
CA ALA A 186 9.96 16.70 6.35
C ALA A 186 9.26 16.35 5.02
N LEU A 187 7.92 16.45 5.00
CA LEU A 187 7.17 16.35 3.76
C LEU A 187 7.50 17.55 2.88
N LEU A 188 7.62 17.28 1.58
CA LEU A 188 7.79 18.36 0.59
C LEU A 188 6.55 19.26 0.63
N ASP A 189 6.75 20.59 0.67
CA ASP A 189 5.66 21.56 0.84
C ASP A 189 5.26 22.20 -0.50
N PHE A 190 3.95 22.48 -0.68
CA PHE A 190 3.42 23.20 -1.84
C PHE A 190 3.91 24.64 -1.92
N LYS A 191 4.32 25.27 -0.81
CA LYS A 191 4.93 26.62 -0.80
C LYS A 191 6.18 26.72 -1.67
N ASP A 192 6.88 25.61 -1.90
CA ASP A 192 8.08 25.56 -2.75
C ASP A 192 7.74 25.56 -4.25
N VAL A 193 6.46 25.37 -4.62
CA VAL A 193 5.99 25.34 -6.01
C VAL A 193 5.48 26.69 -6.41
N LYS A 194 6.22 27.37 -7.28
CA LYS A 194 5.82 28.68 -7.83
C LYS A 194 4.87 28.51 -9.01
N GLY A 195 3.84 29.32 -9.06
CA GLY A 195 2.80 29.23 -10.09
C GLY A 195 2.00 27.93 -10.02
N GLN A 196 1.51 27.45 -11.17
CA GLN A 196 0.78 26.18 -11.31
C GLN A 196 -0.53 26.11 -10.50
N GLU A 197 -1.24 27.24 -10.34
CA GLU A 197 -2.41 27.33 -9.47
C GLU A 197 -3.53 26.34 -9.89
N ASN A 198 -3.74 26.15 -11.20
CA ASN A 198 -4.73 25.18 -11.71
C ASN A 198 -4.35 23.74 -11.33
N ALA A 199 -3.08 23.38 -11.41
CA ALA A 199 -2.62 22.05 -11.04
C ALA A 199 -2.68 21.84 -9.51
N LYS A 200 -2.33 22.83 -8.71
CA LYS A 200 -2.48 22.80 -7.23
C LYS A 200 -3.95 22.65 -6.84
N ARG A 201 -4.86 23.43 -7.47
CA ARG A 201 -6.30 23.32 -7.24
C ARG A 201 -6.83 21.93 -7.60
N ALA A 202 -6.42 21.38 -8.74
CA ALA A 202 -6.80 20.04 -9.12
C ALA A 202 -6.30 18.96 -8.13
N LEU A 203 -5.06 19.09 -7.62
CA LEU A 203 -4.51 18.20 -6.60
C LEU A 203 -5.24 18.33 -5.25
N GLU A 204 -5.66 19.56 -4.86
CA GLU A 204 -6.52 19.79 -3.70
C GLU A 204 -7.85 19.04 -3.82
N ILE A 205 -8.53 19.17 -4.97
CA ILE A 205 -9.79 18.47 -5.24
C ILE A 205 -9.57 16.97 -5.24
N ALA A 206 -8.50 16.48 -5.89
CA ALA A 206 -8.16 15.09 -5.94
C ALA A 206 -7.87 14.52 -4.54
N ALA A 207 -7.12 15.24 -3.70
CA ALA A 207 -6.86 14.88 -2.31
C ALA A 207 -8.14 14.87 -1.47
N ALA A 208 -9.01 15.86 -1.62
CA ALA A 208 -10.27 15.97 -0.88
C ALA A 208 -11.25 14.86 -1.24
N GLY A 209 -11.35 14.47 -2.52
CA GLY A 209 -12.29 13.46 -3.00
C GLY A 209 -11.72 12.04 -3.11
N GLY A 210 -10.40 11.88 -3.06
CA GLY A 210 -9.71 10.61 -3.36
C GLY A 210 -9.74 10.27 -4.86
N HIS A 211 -9.76 11.29 -5.73
CA HIS A 211 -9.89 11.13 -7.17
C HIS A 211 -8.57 10.77 -7.84
N ASN A 212 -8.63 9.87 -8.81
CA ASN A 212 -7.51 9.54 -9.68
C ASN A 212 -7.26 10.69 -10.68
N ILE A 213 -5.99 11.08 -10.85
CA ILE A 213 -5.63 12.25 -11.64
C ILE A 213 -4.50 11.95 -12.64
N LEU A 214 -4.62 12.52 -13.83
CA LEU A 214 -3.58 12.53 -14.86
C LEU A 214 -3.10 13.98 -15.10
N LEU A 215 -1.82 14.20 -14.92
CA LEU A 215 -1.14 15.46 -15.22
C LEU A 215 -0.50 15.37 -16.61
N VAL A 216 -0.90 16.25 -17.53
CA VAL A 216 -0.37 16.30 -18.90
C VAL A 216 0.33 17.63 -19.11
N GLY A 217 1.56 17.62 -19.63
CA GLY A 217 2.27 18.87 -19.89
C GLY A 217 3.69 18.65 -20.42
N PRO A 218 4.37 19.71 -20.89
CA PRO A 218 5.69 19.59 -21.47
C PRO A 218 6.74 19.14 -20.46
N PRO A 219 7.91 18.67 -20.93
CA PRO A 219 9.03 18.36 -20.05
C PRO A 219 9.42 19.59 -19.20
N GLY A 220 9.75 19.36 -17.92
CA GLY A 220 10.14 20.43 -17.01
C GLY A 220 8.98 21.28 -16.46
N SER A 221 7.71 20.99 -16.77
CA SER A 221 6.55 21.73 -16.24
C SER A 221 6.25 21.50 -14.74
N GLY A 222 6.99 20.61 -14.07
CA GLY A 222 6.85 20.39 -12.62
C GLY A 222 5.88 19.28 -12.21
N LYS A 223 5.37 18.46 -13.14
CA LYS A 223 4.41 17.35 -12.87
C LYS A 223 4.84 16.43 -11.74
N SER A 224 6.05 15.89 -11.83
CA SER A 224 6.60 14.98 -10.82
C SER A 224 6.88 15.69 -9.49
N MET A 225 7.24 17.00 -9.54
CA MET A 225 7.44 17.83 -8.36
C MET A 225 6.14 18.06 -7.60
N LEU A 226 5.06 18.37 -8.31
CA LEU A 226 3.70 18.52 -7.76
C LEU A 226 3.21 17.21 -7.14
N SER A 227 3.36 16.10 -7.89
CA SER A 227 2.90 14.77 -7.43
C SER A 227 3.58 14.31 -6.15
N LYS A 228 4.88 14.54 -6.00
CA LYS A 228 5.65 14.19 -4.78
C LYS A 228 5.23 14.99 -3.55
N ARG A 229 4.55 16.13 -3.71
CA ARG A 229 4.03 16.96 -2.63
C ARG A 229 2.61 16.59 -2.20
N LEU A 230 1.92 15.77 -2.99
CA LEU A 230 0.54 15.36 -2.69
C LEU A 230 0.38 14.73 -1.29
N PRO A 231 1.30 13.91 -0.77
CA PRO A 231 1.18 13.38 0.59
C PRO A 231 1.04 14.46 1.68
N SER A 232 1.61 15.65 1.47
CA SER A 232 1.56 16.74 2.46
C SER A 232 0.17 17.38 2.64
N ILE A 233 -0.74 17.17 1.70
CA ILE A 233 -2.11 17.69 1.74
C ILE A 233 -3.17 16.58 1.92
N LEU A 234 -2.77 15.30 1.96
CA LEU A 234 -3.70 14.20 2.22
C LEU A 234 -4.09 14.17 3.71
N PRO A 235 -5.33 13.76 4.03
CA PRO A 235 -5.74 13.52 5.41
C PRO A 235 -4.86 12.48 6.10
N ASP A 236 -4.64 12.65 7.40
CA ASP A 236 -3.88 11.69 8.18
C ASP A 236 -4.55 10.32 8.18
N MET A 237 -3.76 9.27 8.36
CA MET A 237 -4.29 7.91 8.50
C MET A 237 -4.87 7.71 9.89
N THR A 238 -6.02 7.04 9.96
CA THR A 238 -6.52 6.52 11.23
C THR A 238 -5.61 5.42 11.75
N ARG A 239 -5.65 5.14 13.06
CA ARG A 239 -4.86 4.04 13.67
C ARG A 239 -5.09 2.71 12.95
N GLN A 240 -6.31 2.43 12.55
CA GLN A 240 -6.64 1.21 11.80
C GLN A 240 -5.98 1.22 10.41
N GLU A 241 -6.01 2.35 9.69
CA GLU A 241 -5.33 2.47 8.39
C GLU A 241 -3.82 2.32 8.51
N GLN A 242 -3.21 2.89 9.58
CA GLN A 242 -1.79 2.71 9.88
C GLN A 242 -1.43 1.22 10.07
N LEU A 243 -2.25 0.48 10.84
CA LEU A 243 -2.04 -0.95 11.06
C LEU A 243 -2.23 -1.76 9.76
N GLU A 244 -3.26 -1.46 8.94
CA GLU A 244 -3.48 -2.11 7.64
C GLU A 244 -2.27 -1.94 6.71
N VAL A 245 -1.73 -0.72 6.62
CA VAL A 245 -0.53 -0.44 5.82
C VAL A 245 0.69 -1.14 6.39
N THR A 246 0.89 -1.03 7.71
CA THR A 246 2.06 -1.61 8.39
C THR A 246 2.12 -3.13 8.23
N GLN A 247 0.97 -3.84 8.24
CA GLN A 247 0.93 -5.29 7.99
C GLN A 247 1.50 -5.66 6.62
N ILE A 248 1.24 -4.86 5.57
CA ILE A 248 1.78 -5.11 4.22
C ILE A 248 3.30 -4.98 4.22
N TYR A 249 3.82 -3.93 4.86
CA TYR A 249 5.27 -3.70 4.97
C TYR A 249 5.95 -4.74 5.88
N SER A 250 5.28 -5.18 6.93
CA SER A 250 5.73 -6.23 7.84
C SER A 250 5.98 -7.55 7.10
N VAL A 251 5.00 -8.02 6.32
CA VAL A 251 5.10 -9.27 5.54
C VAL A 251 6.25 -9.24 4.54
N LEU A 252 6.62 -8.06 4.05
CA LEU A 252 7.75 -7.88 3.15
C LEU A 252 9.10 -7.70 3.87
N GLY A 253 9.09 -7.56 5.20
CA GLY A 253 10.29 -7.27 5.98
C GLY A 253 10.85 -5.86 5.72
N LEU A 254 9.97 -4.90 5.40
CA LEU A 254 10.34 -3.52 5.04
C LEU A 254 10.17 -2.53 6.19
N LEU A 255 9.82 -2.99 7.39
CA LEU A 255 9.68 -2.13 8.56
C LEU A 255 11.05 -1.83 9.18
N PRO A 256 11.35 -0.55 9.46
CA PRO A 256 12.50 -0.20 10.29
C PRO A 256 12.32 -0.72 11.73
N ALA A 257 13.36 -1.29 12.33
CA ALA A 257 13.27 -1.85 13.68
C ALA A 257 12.94 -0.79 14.75
N GLU A 258 13.35 0.45 14.54
CA GLU A 258 13.14 1.56 15.49
C GLU A 258 11.75 2.19 15.33
N HIS A 259 11.19 2.20 14.11
CA HIS A 259 9.91 2.80 13.77
C HIS A 259 9.02 1.75 13.07
N PRO A 260 8.44 0.83 13.83
CA PRO A 260 7.70 -0.31 13.26
C PRO A 260 6.31 0.06 12.73
N LEU A 261 5.86 1.31 12.88
CA LEU A 261 4.56 1.79 12.42
C LEU A 261 4.72 2.73 11.22
N ILE A 262 3.96 2.48 10.17
CA ILE A 262 3.84 3.41 9.04
C ILE A 262 2.78 4.46 9.37
N GLU A 263 3.20 5.67 9.74
CA GLU A 263 2.33 6.75 10.20
C GLU A 263 1.86 7.67 9.07
N SER A 264 2.68 7.84 8.03
CA SER A 264 2.37 8.66 6.86
C SER A 264 1.84 7.82 5.70
N ARG A 265 0.96 8.43 4.87
CA ARG A 265 0.43 7.76 3.67
C ARG A 265 1.57 7.41 2.72
N PRO A 266 1.69 6.15 2.29
CA PRO A 266 2.73 5.72 1.37
C PRO A 266 2.67 6.48 0.03
N PHE A 267 3.83 6.86 -0.48
CA PHE A 267 3.99 7.38 -1.85
C PHE A 267 4.90 6.43 -2.61
N ARG A 268 4.32 5.67 -3.55
CA ARG A 268 5.04 4.70 -4.36
C ARG A 268 5.17 5.21 -5.78
N ALA A 269 6.39 5.23 -6.30
CA ALA A 269 6.70 5.73 -7.63
C ALA A 269 7.59 4.70 -8.38
N PRO A 270 7.01 3.58 -8.84
CA PRO A 270 7.78 2.59 -9.57
C PRO A 270 8.24 3.15 -10.93
N HIS A 271 9.43 2.74 -11.34
CA HIS A 271 9.96 3.12 -12.66
C HIS A 271 9.14 2.46 -13.79
N HIS A 272 9.01 3.10 -14.96
CA HIS A 272 8.19 2.62 -16.07
C HIS A 272 8.61 1.23 -16.61
N THR A 273 9.84 0.77 -16.32
CA THR A 273 10.32 -0.58 -16.67
C THR A 273 9.81 -1.68 -15.74
N VAL A 274 9.03 -1.35 -14.72
CA VAL A 274 8.48 -2.33 -13.76
C VAL A 274 7.64 -3.39 -14.48
N SER A 275 7.81 -4.66 -14.09
CA SER A 275 6.99 -5.75 -14.63
C SER A 275 5.60 -5.79 -14.00
N ALA A 276 4.62 -6.37 -14.70
CA ALA A 276 3.28 -6.58 -14.15
C ALA A 276 3.29 -7.36 -12.82
N ALA A 277 4.20 -8.33 -12.67
CA ALA A 277 4.36 -9.10 -11.44
C ALA A 277 4.97 -8.29 -10.29
N ALA A 278 5.88 -7.36 -10.56
CA ALA A 278 6.41 -6.47 -9.52
C ALA A 278 5.38 -5.39 -9.13
N LEU A 279 4.55 -4.96 -10.07
CA LEU A 279 3.50 -3.97 -9.83
C LEU A 279 2.32 -4.57 -9.04
N ALA A 280 1.73 -5.67 -9.50
CA ALA A 280 0.58 -6.31 -8.86
C ALA A 280 0.96 -7.25 -7.71
N GLY A 281 2.15 -7.77 -7.73
CA GLY A 281 2.61 -8.82 -6.84
C GLY A 281 2.72 -10.18 -7.53
N GLY A 282 3.40 -11.11 -6.90
CA GLY A 282 3.65 -12.44 -7.47
C GLY A 282 4.91 -13.10 -6.95
N GLY A 283 5.52 -13.91 -7.80
CA GLY A 283 6.70 -14.71 -7.46
C GLY A 283 6.36 -16.16 -7.11
N THR A 284 7.40 -16.96 -6.81
CA THR A 284 7.27 -18.35 -6.34
C THR A 284 6.57 -18.41 -4.99
N TYR A 285 6.91 -17.47 -4.11
CA TYR A 285 6.16 -17.15 -2.90
C TYR A 285 5.38 -15.89 -3.21
N VAL A 286 4.05 -15.99 -3.18
CA VAL A 286 3.16 -14.86 -3.52
C VAL A 286 3.39 -13.73 -2.52
N ARG A 287 3.92 -12.59 -3.03
CA ARG A 287 4.18 -11.38 -2.25
C ARG A 287 3.39 -10.21 -2.80
N PRO A 288 2.98 -9.26 -1.94
CA PRO A 288 2.36 -8.02 -2.40
C PRO A 288 3.34 -7.21 -3.27
N GLY A 289 2.81 -6.53 -4.31
CA GLY A 289 3.57 -5.64 -5.20
C GLY A 289 3.42 -4.16 -4.83
N GLU A 290 3.91 -3.28 -5.73
CA GLU A 290 3.88 -1.81 -5.57
C GLU A 290 2.45 -1.27 -5.36
N ILE A 291 1.44 -1.88 -6.01
CA ILE A 291 0.02 -1.54 -5.85
C ILE A 291 -0.43 -1.72 -4.39
N SER A 292 -0.04 -2.83 -3.76
CA SER A 292 -0.37 -3.09 -2.36
C SER A 292 0.48 -2.24 -1.40
N LEU A 293 1.74 -1.98 -1.75
CA LEU A 293 2.59 -1.05 -0.99
C LEU A 293 2.06 0.40 -1.01
N ALA A 294 1.30 0.77 -2.05
CA ALA A 294 0.62 2.07 -2.13
C ALA A 294 -0.72 2.12 -1.37
N HIS A 295 -1.11 1.03 -0.68
CA HIS A 295 -2.38 0.96 0.05
C HIS A 295 -2.57 2.14 1.00
N LYS A 296 -3.75 2.78 1.01
CA LYS A 296 -4.11 4.03 1.72
C LYS A 296 -3.24 5.25 1.39
N GLY A 297 -2.42 5.15 0.35
CA GLY A 297 -1.52 6.20 -0.09
C GLY A 297 -1.69 6.54 -1.57
N VAL A 298 -0.58 6.83 -2.22
CA VAL A 298 -0.50 7.27 -3.61
C VAL A 298 0.38 6.32 -4.42
N LEU A 299 -0.14 5.86 -5.56
CA LEU A 299 0.65 5.24 -6.61
C LEU A 299 0.88 6.27 -7.71
N PHE A 300 2.12 6.70 -7.88
CA PHE A 300 2.53 7.66 -8.89
C PHE A 300 3.19 6.96 -10.07
N LEU A 301 2.65 7.17 -11.27
CA LEU A 301 3.19 6.65 -12.52
C LEU A 301 3.66 7.83 -13.38
N ASP A 302 4.97 8.06 -13.39
CA ASP A 302 5.57 9.05 -14.29
C ASP A 302 5.77 8.45 -15.68
N GLU A 303 5.61 9.28 -16.72
CA GLU A 303 5.74 8.83 -18.12
C GLU A 303 4.78 7.66 -18.45
N LEU A 304 3.50 7.78 -18.07
CA LEU A 304 2.49 6.72 -18.21
C LEU A 304 2.51 5.96 -19.55
N PRO A 305 2.67 6.60 -20.74
CA PRO A 305 2.73 5.90 -22.03
C PRO A 305 3.96 5.02 -22.22
N GLU A 306 4.99 5.16 -21.38
CA GLU A 306 6.22 4.35 -21.47
C GLU A 306 6.15 3.06 -20.65
N PHE A 307 5.14 2.93 -19.80
CA PHE A 307 4.90 1.66 -19.09
C PHE A 307 4.47 0.56 -20.05
N ARG A 308 4.90 -0.64 -19.76
CA ARG A 308 4.44 -1.83 -20.49
C ARG A 308 2.92 -1.97 -20.36
N ARG A 309 2.27 -2.31 -21.47
CA ARG A 309 0.80 -2.44 -21.52
C ARG A 309 0.26 -3.45 -20.51
N ASP A 310 0.94 -4.60 -20.36
CA ASP A 310 0.57 -5.64 -19.39
C ASP A 310 0.61 -5.13 -17.93
N ALA A 311 1.60 -4.28 -17.59
CA ALA A 311 1.71 -3.67 -16.27
C ALA A 311 0.56 -2.68 -15.99
N VAL A 312 0.22 -1.82 -16.98
CA VAL A 312 -0.89 -0.87 -16.85
C VAL A 312 -2.24 -1.59 -16.75
N GLU A 313 -2.46 -2.63 -17.56
CA GLU A 313 -3.70 -3.42 -17.52
C GLU A 313 -3.88 -4.17 -16.19
N ALA A 314 -2.78 -4.59 -15.53
CA ALA A 314 -2.84 -5.24 -14.21
C ALA A 314 -3.43 -4.34 -13.11
N MET A 315 -3.46 -3.01 -13.29
CA MET A 315 -4.04 -2.07 -12.33
C MET A 315 -5.57 -1.94 -12.43
N ARG A 316 -6.19 -2.43 -13.51
CA ARG A 316 -7.63 -2.21 -13.76
C ARG A 316 -8.51 -2.77 -12.67
N GLN A 317 -8.28 -4.02 -12.28
CA GLN A 317 -9.05 -4.65 -11.21
C GLN A 317 -8.77 -4.00 -9.84
N PRO A 318 -7.51 -3.78 -9.42
CA PRO A 318 -7.20 -3.08 -8.18
C PRO A 318 -7.87 -1.71 -8.02
N LEU A 319 -7.97 -0.93 -9.11
CA LEU A 319 -8.63 0.38 -9.08
C LEU A 319 -10.16 0.30 -8.90
N GLU A 320 -10.79 -0.81 -9.28
CA GLU A 320 -12.23 -1.03 -9.09
C GLU A 320 -12.54 -1.69 -7.76
N ASP A 321 -11.82 -2.79 -7.45
CA ASP A 321 -12.15 -3.67 -6.31
C ASP A 321 -11.43 -3.24 -5.02
N GLY A 322 -10.40 -2.38 -5.11
CA GLY A 322 -9.57 -1.99 -3.97
C GLY A 322 -8.73 -3.14 -3.40
N GLN A 323 -8.54 -4.20 -4.17
CA GLN A 323 -7.75 -5.38 -3.81
C GLN A 323 -7.12 -6.05 -5.02
N VAL A 324 -6.00 -6.73 -4.81
CA VAL A 324 -5.30 -7.54 -5.81
C VAL A 324 -5.40 -9.00 -5.43
N THR A 325 -5.94 -9.82 -6.34
CA THR A 325 -5.97 -11.28 -6.16
C THR A 325 -4.96 -11.94 -7.09
N ILE A 326 -4.02 -12.67 -6.52
CA ILE A 326 -2.97 -13.39 -7.24
C ILE A 326 -3.25 -14.88 -7.13
N SER A 327 -3.67 -15.50 -8.24
CA SER A 327 -3.93 -16.93 -8.32
C SER A 327 -2.71 -17.67 -8.85
N ARG A 328 -2.32 -18.75 -8.16
CA ARG A 328 -1.22 -19.67 -8.54
C ARG A 328 -1.67 -21.12 -8.29
N VAL A 329 -0.91 -22.06 -8.81
CA VAL A 329 -1.17 -23.50 -8.60
C VAL A 329 -1.27 -23.87 -7.10
N GLN A 330 -0.58 -23.13 -6.24
CA GLN A 330 -0.54 -23.36 -4.80
C GLN A 330 -1.67 -22.65 -4.02
N GLY A 331 -2.59 -21.96 -4.71
CA GLY A 331 -3.70 -21.23 -4.10
C GLY A 331 -3.81 -19.78 -4.59
N SER A 332 -4.85 -19.10 -4.11
CA SER A 332 -5.12 -17.69 -4.39
C SER A 332 -4.89 -16.86 -3.12
N GLN A 333 -4.22 -15.73 -3.27
CA GLN A 333 -4.00 -14.79 -2.17
C GLN A 333 -4.46 -13.41 -2.59
N THR A 334 -5.15 -12.72 -1.68
CA THR A 334 -5.69 -11.38 -1.90
C THR A 334 -4.98 -10.38 -1.00
N PHE A 335 -4.56 -9.26 -1.59
CA PHE A 335 -3.91 -8.16 -0.89
C PHE A 335 -4.73 -6.88 -1.04
N PRO A 336 -4.85 -6.05 0.00
CA PRO A 336 -5.53 -4.77 -0.11
C PRO A 336 -4.74 -3.81 -1.00
N SER A 337 -5.48 -2.99 -1.77
CA SER A 337 -4.89 -2.06 -2.75
C SER A 337 -5.75 -0.82 -2.96
N GLN A 338 -6.25 -0.24 -1.89
CA GLN A 338 -6.97 1.04 -1.95
C GLN A 338 -5.96 2.18 -2.00
N PHE A 339 -5.70 2.73 -3.15
CA PHE A 339 -4.75 3.81 -3.37
C PHE A 339 -5.34 4.89 -4.29
N MET A 340 -4.78 6.07 -4.23
CA MET A 340 -5.04 7.15 -5.18
C MET A 340 -4.03 7.03 -6.32
N LEU A 341 -4.53 6.92 -7.55
CA LEU A 341 -3.66 6.88 -8.73
C LEU A 341 -3.36 8.30 -9.21
N VAL A 342 -2.08 8.62 -9.28
CA VAL A 342 -1.58 9.85 -9.88
C VAL A 342 -0.69 9.47 -11.06
N CYS A 343 -1.05 9.97 -12.25
CA CYS A 343 -0.26 9.73 -13.44
C CYS A 343 0.32 11.04 -13.97
N ALA A 344 1.47 11.00 -14.58
CA ALA A 344 2.04 12.09 -15.34
C ALA A 344 2.46 11.62 -16.73
N MET A 345 2.29 12.49 -17.72
CA MET A 345 2.75 12.22 -19.09
C MET A 345 3.04 13.51 -19.85
N ASN A 346 3.79 13.36 -20.92
CA ASN A 346 3.94 14.40 -21.92
C ASN A 346 2.79 14.31 -22.95
N PRO A 347 2.42 15.41 -23.63
CA PRO A 347 1.32 15.39 -24.62
C PRO A 347 1.67 14.66 -25.93
N CYS A 348 2.96 14.41 -26.20
CA CYS A 348 3.46 13.69 -27.37
C CYS A 348 4.88 13.18 -27.12
N PRO A 349 5.50 12.40 -28.05
CA PRO A 349 6.87 11.89 -27.88
C PRO A 349 7.93 12.98 -27.68
N CYS A 350 7.83 14.13 -28.36
CA CYS A 350 8.77 15.24 -28.15
C CYS A 350 8.39 16.13 -26.95
N GLY A 351 7.18 15.98 -26.41
CA GLY A 351 6.69 16.69 -25.23
C GLY A 351 6.06 18.07 -25.46
N TRP A 352 6.01 18.59 -26.70
CA TRP A 352 5.63 19.98 -26.99
C TRP A 352 4.34 20.13 -27.80
N TYR A 353 3.54 19.09 -27.94
CA TYR A 353 2.28 19.16 -28.67
C TYR A 353 1.28 20.07 -27.93
N GLY A 354 0.71 21.03 -28.66
CA GLY A 354 -0.19 22.05 -28.10
C GLY A 354 0.51 23.22 -27.37
N ASP A 355 1.84 23.16 -27.18
CA ASP A 355 2.58 24.26 -26.56
C ASP A 355 2.66 25.48 -27.50
N PRO A 356 2.37 26.70 -27.00
CA PRO A 356 2.41 27.92 -27.79
C PRO A 356 3.76 28.24 -28.42
N SER A 357 4.85 27.66 -27.93
CA SER A 357 6.21 27.89 -28.47
C SER A 357 6.45 27.31 -29.84
N GLY A 358 5.54 26.47 -30.37
CA GLY A 358 5.66 25.83 -31.67
C GLY A 358 6.80 24.83 -31.82
N ARG A 359 7.39 24.37 -30.71
CA ARG A 359 8.54 23.43 -30.69
C ARG A 359 8.18 21.99 -31.11
N CYS A 360 6.89 21.68 -31.20
CA CYS A 360 6.47 20.33 -31.54
C CYS A 360 6.84 19.98 -32.99
N THR A 361 7.60 18.89 -33.15
CA THR A 361 8.00 18.34 -34.46
C THR A 361 7.28 17.05 -34.82
N CYS A 362 6.35 16.58 -33.97
CA CYS A 362 5.65 15.32 -34.15
C CYS A 362 4.58 15.41 -35.25
N SER A 363 4.48 14.40 -36.10
CA SER A 363 3.33 14.23 -36.97
C SER A 363 2.10 13.81 -36.16
N GLN A 364 0.88 14.10 -36.65
CA GLN A 364 -0.35 13.69 -35.99
C GLN A 364 -0.36 12.18 -35.73
N ALA A 365 0.03 11.36 -36.70
CA ALA A 365 0.12 9.92 -36.56
C ALA A 365 1.09 9.46 -35.44
N ALA A 366 2.15 10.22 -35.19
CA ALA A 366 3.07 9.93 -34.07
C ALA A 366 2.45 10.27 -32.72
N VAL A 367 1.68 11.37 -32.64
CA VAL A 367 0.93 11.76 -31.46
C VAL A 367 -0.14 10.72 -31.15
N ASP A 368 -0.95 10.35 -32.14
CA ASP A 368 -2.03 9.38 -31.97
C ASP A 368 -1.51 8.01 -31.54
N ARG A 369 -0.39 7.56 -32.11
CA ARG A 369 0.28 6.31 -31.71
C ARG A 369 0.79 6.36 -30.28
N TYR A 370 1.31 7.50 -29.85
CA TYR A 370 1.81 7.69 -28.50
C TYR A 370 0.67 7.68 -27.48
N LEU A 371 -0.39 8.42 -27.72
CA LEU A 371 -1.58 8.48 -26.88
C LEU A 371 -2.32 7.13 -26.86
N GLY A 372 -2.35 6.42 -27.98
CA GLY A 372 -2.97 5.09 -28.13
C GLY A 372 -2.27 3.98 -27.32
N ARG A 373 -1.10 4.24 -26.72
CA ARG A 373 -0.49 3.30 -25.77
C ARG A 373 -1.29 3.17 -24.47
N ILE A 374 -2.03 4.22 -24.10
CA ILE A 374 -2.93 4.19 -22.94
C ILE A 374 -4.29 3.67 -23.43
N SER A 375 -4.76 2.58 -22.84
CA SER A 375 -6.06 2.01 -23.22
C SER A 375 -7.22 2.89 -22.76
N GLY A 376 -8.29 2.96 -23.56
CA GLY A 376 -9.53 3.64 -23.20
C GLY A 376 -10.05 3.24 -21.81
N PRO A 377 -10.14 1.92 -21.51
CA PRO A 377 -10.53 1.46 -20.17
C PRO A 377 -9.65 1.96 -19.03
N MET A 378 -8.38 2.27 -19.26
CA MET A 378 -7.51 2.87 -18.24
C MET A 378 -7.82 4.36 -18.05
N LEU A 379 -8.01 5.11 -19.15
CA LEU A 379 -8.45 6.51 -19.10
C LEU A 379 -9.82 6.66 -18.43
N ASP A 380 -10.68 5.67 -18.62
CA ASP A 380 -11.96 5.61 -17.92
C ASP A 380 -11.85 5.47 -16.39
N ARG A 381 -10.71 5.12 -15.84
CA ARG A 381 -10.46 5.03 -14.39
C ARG A 381 -9.79 6.26 -13.79
N ILE A 382 -9.44 7.21 -14.66
CA ILE A 382 -8.91 8.52 -14.26
C ILE A 382 -10.09 9.48 -14.16
N ASP A 383 -10.28 10.11 -13.02
CA ASP A 383 -11.39 11.02 -12.77
C ASP A 383 -11.14 12.42 -13.32
N MET A 384 -9.89 12.88 -13.23
CA MET A 384 -9.47 14.23 -13.59
C MET A 384 -8.26 14.20 -14.53
N ILE A 385 -8.29 14.98 -15.61
CA ILE A 385 -7.16 15.22 -16.50
C ILE A 385 -6.82 16.71 -16.45
N VAL A 386 -5.57 17.05 -16.15
CA VAL A 386 -5.14 18.41 -15.89
C VAL A 386 -3.96 18.77 -16.75
N GLU A 387 -4.05 19.87 -17.46
CA GLU A 387 -2.94 20.43 -18.20
C GLU A 387 -2.03 21.23 -17.25
N VAL A 388 -0.73 20.88 -17.27
CA VAL A 388 0.32 21.54 -16.49
C VAL A 388 1.19 22.31 -17.46
N SER A 389 0.97 23.63 -17.55
CA SER A 389 1.71 24.51 -18.46
C SER A 389 3.15 24.73 -18.00
N SER A 390 4.01 25.23 -18.89
CA SER A 390 5.36 25.69 -18.53
C SER A 390 5.24 26.92 -17.61
N VAL A 391 6.07 26.96 -16.56
CA VAL A 391 6.12 28.12 -15.65
C VAL A 391 6.74 29.30 -16.39
N LYS A 392 6.09 30.45 -16.32
CA LYS A 392 6.61 31.68 -16.93
C LYS A 392 7.76 32.27 -16.11
N PHE A 393 8.70 32.94 -16.78
CA PHE A 393 9.85 33.54 -16.12
C PHE A 393 9.44 34.52 -15.01
N GLU A 394 8.37 35.29 -15.24
CA GLU A 394 7.80 36.27 -14.30
C GLU A 394 7.35 35.57 -12.99
N GLU A 395 6.71 34.41 -13.10
CA GLU A 395 6.26 33.60 -11.96
C GLU A 395 7.44 33.08 -11.12
N LEU A 396 8.55 32.72 -11.78
CA LEU A 396 9.77 32.27 -11.11
C LEU A 396 10.43 33.42 -10.30
N ARG A 397 10.34 34.65 -10.78
CA ARG A 397 10.91 35.83 -10.10
C ARG A 397 10.03 36.39 -8.97
N THR A 398 8.76 36.04 -8.94
CA THR A 398 7.85 36.51 -7.91
C THR A 398 8.33 36.03 -6.54
N ARG A 399 8.52 37.03 -5.62
CA ARG A 399 8.96 36.78 -4.24
C ARG A 399 7.81 36.40 -3.31
N SER A 400 6.55 36.41 -3.78
CA SER A 400 5.43 35.93 -2.97
C SER A 400 5.59 34.43 -2.67
N GLU A 401 5.52 34.10 -1.42
CA GLU A 401 5.45 32.68 -1.02
C GLU A 401 4.13 32.09 -1.55
N ALA A 402 4.22 30.89 -2.14
CA ALA A 402 3.03 30.16 -2.52
C ALA A 402 2.32 29.63 -1.26
N GLU A 403 1.05 29.29 -1.40
CA GLU A 403 0.24 28.78 -0.28
C GLU A 403 0.89 27.53 0.34
N PRO A 404 1.06 27.47 1.68
CA PRO A 404 1.67 26.33 2.33
C PRO A 404 0.74 25.11 2.33
N SER A 405 1.32 23.90 2.29
CA SER A 405 0.58 22.65 2.35
C SER A 405 -0.37 22.56 3.54
N SER A 406 -0.03 23.16 4.67
CA SER A 406 -0.88 23.16 5.88
C SER A 406 -2.23 23.84 5.66
N ALA A 407 -2.26 24.95 4.91
CA ALA A 407 -3.50 25.67 4.60
C ALA A 407 -4.39 24.82 3.65
N VAL A 408 -3.80 24.24 2.60
CA VAL A 408 -4.51 23.34 1.68
C VAL A 408 -5.03 22.11 2.43
N LYS A 409 -4.19 21.50 3.27
CA LYS A 409 -4.57 20.33 4.08
C LYS A 409 -5.76 20.64 5.00
N SER A 410 -5.80 21.79 5.62
CA SER A 410 -6.93 22.19 6.48
C SER A 410 -8.26 22.19 5.71
N ARG A 411 -8.30 22.70 4.47
CA ARG A 411 -9.51 22.65 3.62
C ARG A 411 -9.86 21.22 3.21
N VAL A 412 -8.85 20.41 2.86
CA VAL A 412 -9.02 19.00 2.52
C VAL A 412 -9.59 18.21 3.71
N ASP A 413 -9.05 18.43 4.91
CA ASP A 413 -9.52 17.76 6.13
C ASP A 413 -10.96 18.15 6.47
N ALA A 414 -11.32 19.43 6.33
CA ALA A 414 -12.70 19.90 6.51
C ALA A 414 -13.67 19.23 5.53
N ALA A 415 -13.31 19.18 4.24
CA ALA A 415 -14.12 18.50 3.22
C ALA A 415 -14.23 16.99 3.48
N ARG A 416 -13.18 16.34 3.99
CA ARG A 416 -13.18 14.93 4.37
C ARG A 416 -14.03 14.65 5.60
N ALA A 417 -14.04 15.52 6.59
CA ALA A 417 -14.91 15.40 7.77
C ALA A 417 -16.39 15.36 7.35
N VAL A 418 -16.81 16.22 6.43
CA VAL A 418 -18.18 16.20 5.85
C VAL A 418 -18.46 14.89 5.14
N GLN A 419 -17.52 14.34 4.38
CA GLN A 419 -17.67 13.06 3.70
C GLN A 419 -17.77 11.89 4.69
N THR A 420 -16.95 11.90 5.74
CA THR A 420 -17.00 10.88 6.80
C THR A 420 -18.37 10.85 7.48
N ALA A 421 -18.93 12.01 7.79
CA ALA A 421 -20.29 12.11 8.34
C ALA A 421 -21.36 11.66 7.33
N ARG A 422 -21.21 12.05 6.06
CA ARG A 422 -22.14 11.67 4.97
C ARG A 422 -22.22 10.16 4.75
N TYR A 423 -21.11 9.46 4.86
CA TYR A 423 -20.99 8.03 4.60
C TYR A 423 -20.95 7.17 5.86
N ALA A 424 -21.30 7.73 7.02
CA ALA A 424 -21.36 6.99 8.27
C ALA A 424 -22.22 5.73 8.12
N GLY A 425 -21.74 4.59 8.62
CA GLY A 425 -22.39 3.27 8.48
C GLY A 425 -22.27 2.62 7.09
N SER A 426 -21.47 3.17 6.19
CA SER A 426 -21.19 2.64 4.84
C SER A 426 -19.71 2.32 4.68
N PRO A 427 -19.32 1.39 3.79
CA PRO A 427 -17.93 1.13 3.47
C PRO A 427 -17.27 2.25 2.64
N THR A 428 -18.06 3.20 2.13
CA THR A 428 -17.60 4.33 1.32
C THR A 428 -16.87 5.33 2.22
N ARG A 429 -15.65 5.70 1.84
CA ARG A 429 -14.81 6.61 2.66
C ARG A 429 -14.71 8.03 2.08
N CYS A 430 -14.87 8.18 0.77
CA CYS A 430 -14.79 9.47 0.09
C CYS A 430 -15.58 9.45 -1.23
N ASN A 431 -15.72 10.65 -1.81
CA ASN A 431 -16.60 10.85 -2.97
C ASN A 431 -16.22 10.00 -4.19
N ALA A 432 -14.93 9.74 -4.45
CA ALA A 432 -14.51 8.91 -5.57
C ALA A 432 -15.09 7.48 -5.52
N TYR A 433 -15.31 6.95 -4.31
CA TYR A 433 -15.82 5.59 -4.09
C TYR A 433 -17.34 5.51 -3.90
N MET A 434 -18.09 6.61 -4.16
CA MET A 434 -19.56 6.58 -4.12
C MET A 434 -20.13 5.48 -4.99
N GLN A 435 -21.03 4.69 -4.40
CA GLN A 435 -21.82 3.69 -5.11
C GLN A 435 -23.01 4.35 -5.86
N PRO A 436 -23.59 3.71 -6.88
CA PRO A 436 -24.67 4.32 -7.67
C PRO A 436 -25.87 4.84 -6.86
N ALA A 437 -26.23 4.14 -5.77
CA ALA A 437 -27.31 4.60 -4.88
C ALA A 437 -26.93 5.90 -4.13
N GLN A 438 -25.68 6.01 -3.70
CA GLN A 438 -25.15 7.20 -3.02
C GLN A 438 -25.01 8.37 -4.00
N LEU A 439 -24.59 8.10 -5.24
CA LEU A 439 -24.50 9.12 -6.28
C LEU A 439 -25.87 9.77 -6.52
N ARG A 440 -26.93 8.98 -6.70
CA ARG A 440 -28.30 9.48 -6.86
C ARG A 440 -28.79 10.28 -5.65
N ARG A 441 -28.38 9.91 -4.44
CA ARG A 441 -28.78 10.58 -3.20
C ARG A 441 -28.04 11.90 -2.96
N PHE A 442 -26.73 11.93 -3.20
CA PHE A 442 -25.87 13.04 -2.77
C PHE A 442 -25.39 13.95 -3.89
N CYS A 443 -25.66 13.59 -5.16
CA CYS A 443 -25.30 14.38 -6.32
C CYS A 443 -26.55 14.83 -7.11
N GLN A 444 -27.57 15.27 -6.40
CA GLN A 444 -28.76 15.87 -7.02
C GLN A 444 -28.38 17.23 -7.61
N LEU A 445 -28.87 17.51 -8.82
CA LEU A 445 -28.66 18.74 -9.55
C LEU A 445 -29.94 19.57 -9.56
N ASP A 446 -29.83 20.88 -9.45
CA ASP A 446 -30.90 21.83 -9.77
C ASP A 446 -31.11 21.96 -11.29
N GLU A 447 -32.08 22.73 -11.70
CA GLU A 447 -32.43 22.90 -13.13
C GLU A 447 -31.25 23.49 -13.92
N ASP A 448 -30.60 24.53 -13.42
CA ASP A 448 -29.47 25.20 -14.10
C ASP A 448 -28.26 24.27 -14.23
N SER A 449 -27.92 23.56 -13.17
CA SER A 449 -26.85 22.55 -13.18
C SER A 449 -27.17 21.40 -14.13
N THR A 450 -28.44 21.00 -14.23
CA THR A 450 -28.90 19.94 -15.16
C THR A 450 -28.76 20.39 -16.63
N VAL A 451 -29.14 21.62 -16.95
CA VAL A 451 -28.97 22.20 -18.29
C VAL A 451 -27.48 22.25 -18.66
N LEU A 452 -26.63 22.78 -17.78
CA LEU A 452 -25.17 22.85 -18.01
C LEU A 452 -24.57 21.47 -18.21
N MET A 453 -24.93 20.50 -17.36
CA MET A 453 -24.44 19.13 -17.46
C MET A 453 -24.87 18.45 -18.76
N LYS A 454 -26.12 18.70 -19.24
CA LYS A 454 -26.61 18.18 -20.52
C LYS A 454 -25.80 18.77 -21.67
N GLN A 455 -25.58 20.08 -21.69
CA GLN A 455 -24.74 20.73 -22.71
C GLN A 455 -23.32 20.14 -22.74
N ALA A 456 -22.71 19.95 -21.59
CA ALA A 456 -21.38 19.34 -21.48
C ALA A 456 -21.38 17.86 -21.95
N PHE A 457 -22.44 17.10 -21.62
CA PHE A 457 -22.58 15.72 -22.03
C PHE A 457 -22.63 15.59 -23.55
N ASP A 458 -23.43 16.41 -24.20
CA ASP A 458 -23.61 16.42 -25.68
C ASP A 458 -22.34 16.95 -26.38
N ALA A 459 -21.74 18.05 -25.87
CA ALA A 459 -20.55 18.67 -26.48
C ALA A 459 -19.28 17.81 -26.39
N LEU A 460 -19.10 17.07 -25.28
CA LEU A 460 -17.92 16.25 -25.04
C LEU A 460 -18.13 14.77 -25.40
N GLY A 461 -19.31 14.38 -25.85
CA GLY A 461 -19.63 12.97 -26.15
C GLY A 461 -19.43 12.06 -24.93
N MET A 462 -19.90 12.47 -23.78
CA MET A 462 -19.67 11.75 -22.52
C MET A 462 -20.35 10.39 -22.49
N THR A 463 -19.72 9.42 -21.87
CA THR A 463 -20.34 8.15 -21.50
C THR A 463 -21.02 8.26 -20.12
N ALA A 464 -21.90 7.31 -19.78
CA ALA A 464 -22.50 7.24 -18.44
C ALA A 464 -21.43 7.21 -17.33
N ARG A 465 -20.31 6.53 -17.54
CA ARG A 465 -19.19 6.51 -16.59
C ARG A 465 -18.53 7.90 -16.43
N SER A 466 -18.34 8.62 -17.54
CA SER A 466 -17.77 9.97 -17.51
C SER A 466 -18.71 10.94 -16.80
N TYR A 467 -20.01 10.82 -17.02
CA TYR A 467 -21.04 11.58 -16.32
C TYR A 467 -20.99 11.38 -14.80
N ASP A 468 -20.96 10.12 -14.34
CA ASP A 468 -20.89 9.79 -12.92
C ASP A 468 -19.63 10.39 -12.26
N ARG A 469 -18.49 10.42 -12.97
CA ARG A 469 -17.24 11.00 -12.47
C ARG A 469 -17.31 12.50 -12.35
N VAL A 470 -17.84 13.19 -13.35
CA VAL A 470 -18.05 14.64 -13.26
C VAL A 470 -18.91 14.97 -12.04
N LEU A 471 -19.95 14.20 -11.77
CA LEU A 471 -20.79 14.39 -10.58
C LEU A 471 -20.00 14.17 -9.28
N LYS A 472 -19.17 13.13 -9.20
CA LYS A 472 -18.33 12.87 -8.01
C LYS A 472 -17.33 13.99 -7.76
N VAL A 473 -16.69 14.50 -8.82
CA VAL A 473 -15.75 15.61 -8.75
C VAL A 473 -16.50 16.91 -8.36
N ALA A 474 -17.64 17.22 -9.00
CA ALA A 474 -18.48 18.36 -8.67
C ALA A 474 -18.95 18.34 -7.20
N ARG A 475 -19.32 17.14 -6.68
CA ARG A 475 -19.67 16.98 -5.26
C ARG A 475 -18.48 17.28 -4.33
N THR A 476 -17.26 16.97 -4.77
CA THR A 476 -16.05 17.27 -4.02
C THR A 476 -15.76 18.77 -4.01
N ILE A 477 -15.87 19.42 -5.17
CA ILE A 477 -15.72 20.86 -5.32
C ILE A 477 -16.72 21.60 -4.44
N ALA A 478 -18.01 21.20 -4.49
CA ALA A 478 -19.06 21.75 -3.64
C ALA A 478 -18.73 21.56 -2.14
N GLY A 479 -18.16 20.40 -1.75
CA GLY A 479 -17.72 20.14 -0.37
C GLY A 479 -16.57 21.05 0.06
N LEU A 480 -15.59 21.30 -0.80
CA LEU A 480 -14.50 22.25 -0.55
C LEU A 480 -14.99 23.71 -0.45
N ALA A 481 -16.06 24.05 -1.19
CA ALA A 481 -16.71 25.36 -1.12
C ALA A 481 -17.67 25.49 0.08
N GLY A 482 -17.82 24.45 0.92
CA GLY A 482 -18.78 24.43 2.04
C GLY A 482 -20.26 24.41 1.60
N SER A 483 -20.55 24.08 0.32
CA SER A 483 -21.91 24.06 -0.22
C SER A 483 -22.61 22.71 0.03
N GLU A 484 -23.83 22.76 0.53
CA GLU A 484 -24.68 21.58 0.72
C GLU A 484 -25.14 20.97 -0.60
N SER A 485 -25.41 21.81 -1.62
CA SER A 485 -25.85 21.39 -2.95
C SER A 485 -24.73 21.57 -4.00
N ILE A 486 -24.86 20.84 -5.10
CA ILE A 486 -24.02 21.07 -6.29
C ILE A 486 -24.66 22.22 -7.05
N ARG A 487 -23.86 23.24 -7.39
CA ARG A 487 -24.27 24.42 -8.14
C ARG A 487 -23.62 24.43 -9.53
N PRO A 488 -24.12 25.26 -10.49
CA PRO A 488 -23.56 25.36 -11.82
C PRO A 488 -22.05 25.62 -11.88
N GLU A 489 -21.51 26.46 -10.99
CA GLU A 489 -20.07 26.72 -10.90
C GLU A 489 -19.25 25.47 -10.57
N HIS A 490 -19.77 24.58 -9.71
CA HIS A 490 -19.10 23.31 -9.37
C HIS A 490 -19.09 22.33 -10.55
N ILE A 491 -20.16 22.32 -11.34
CA ILE A 491 -20.23 21.51 -12.57
C ILE A 491 -19.26 22.07 -13.61
N ALA A 492 -19.24 23.39 -13.81
CA ALA A 492 -18.35 24.05 -14.76
C ALA A 492 -16.86 23.73 -14.47
N GLU A 493 -16.45 23.83 -13.19
CA GLU A 493 -15.09 23.47 -12.78
C GLU A 493 -14.83 21.95 -13.00
N ALA A 494 -15.76 21.08 -12.63
CA ALA A 494 -15.59 19.63 -12.79
C ALA A 494 -15.49 19.19 -14.25
N VAL A 495 -16.27 19.83 -15.17
CA VAL A 495 -16.24 19.57 -16.61
C VAL A 495 -14.89 19.94 -17.21
N GLN A 496 -14.23 21.01 -16.74
CA GLN A 496 -12.90 21.41 -17.23
C GLN A 496 -11.87 20.29 -17.07
N TYR A 497 -11.93 19.49 -16.01
CA TYR A 497 -11.05 18.35 -15.79
C TYR A 497 -11.34 17.14 -16.68
N ARG A 498 -12.37 17.23 -17.55
CA ARG A 498 -12.74 16.21 -18.53
C ARG A 498 -12.77 16.72 -19.97
N SER A 499 -12.72 18.03 -20.16
CA SER A 499 -12.74 18.67 -21.49
C SER A 499 -11.43 18.51 -22.26
N PHE A 500 -10.33 18.14 -21.58
CA PHE A 500 -9.04 17.91 -22.23
C PHE A 500 -9.10 16.63 -23.07
N GLN A 501 -9.29 16.81 -24.39
CA GLN A 501 -9.24 15.72 -25.35
C GLN A 501 -7.80 15.42 -25.73
N LEU A 502 -7.31 14.26 -25.32
CA LEU A 502 -6.03 13.74 -25.78
C LEU A 502 -6.11 13.52 -27.30
N GLY A 503 -5.54 14.45 -28.10
CA GLY A 503 -5.48 14.31 -29.56
C GLY A 503 -6.62 14.93 -30.37
N GLY A 504 -7.52 15.74 -29.79
CA GLY A 504 -8.62 16.39 -30.49
C GLY A 504 -8.20 17.46 -31.51
N GLU A 505 -9.08 17.78 -32.49
CA GLU A 505 -8.80 18.75 -33.58
C GLU A 505 -8.46 20.16 -33.08
N ASN A 506 -8.85 20.55 -31.86
CA ASN A 506 -8.52 21.82 -31.24
C ASN A 506 -7.07 21.92 -30.72
N ALA A 507 -6.33 20.81 -30.68
CA ALA A 507 -4.93 20.77 -30.27
C ALA A 507 -3.95 20.85 -31.48
N ARG A 508 -4.43 21.26 -32.67
CA ARG A 508 -3.53 21.42 -33.84
C ARG A 508 -2.52 22.54 -33.56
N CYS A 509 -1.26 22.14 -33.51
CA CYS A 509 -0.14 23.08 -33.52
C CYS A 509 -0.27 23.98 -34.77
N PRO A 510 -0.31 25.33 -34.66
CA PRO A 510 -0.21 26.18 -35.83
C PRO A 510 1.11 25.84 -36.53
N LYS A 511 1.02 25.37 -37.79
CA LYS A 511 2.22 25.11 -38.61
C LYS A 511 3.01 26.39 -38.66
N ALA A 512 4.22 26.40 -38.10
CA ALA A 512 5.16 27.50 -38.33
C ALA A 512 5.32 27.73 -39.86
N PRO A 513 5.26 29.00 -40.33
CA PRO A 513 5.46 29.29 -41.74
C PRO A 513 6.85 28.75 -42.12
N ARG A 514 6.92 27.95 -43.20
CA ARG A 514 8.18 27.51 -43.78
C ARG A 514 9.00 28.75 -44.15
N GLN A 515 10.07 29.00 -43.40
CA GLN A 515 11.07 29.97 -43.83
C GLN A 515 11.74 29.38 -45.08
N TYR A 516 11.37 29.92 -46.22
CA TYR A 516 12.14 29.73 -47.43
C TYR A 516 13.44 30.57 -47.25
N HIS A 517 14.57 29.87 -47.09
CA HIS A 517 15.86 30.51 -47.27
C HIS A 517 16.01 30.79 -48.75
N VAL A 518 16.09 32.07 -49.11
CA VAL A 518 16.61 32.59 -50.37
C VAL A 518 18.11 32.69 -50.27
#